data_30638257353bb008418eff58f9b46938
#
_entry.id   30638257353bb008418eff58f9b46938
#
_cell.length_a   1.000
_cell.length_b   1.000
_cell.length_c   1.000
_cell.angle_alpha   90.00
_cell.angle_beta   90.00
_cell.angle_gamma   90.00
#
_symmetry.space_group_name_H-M   'P 1'
#
loop_
_entity.id
_entity.type
_entity.pdbx_description
1 polymer ?
#
loop_
_entity_poly.entity_id
_entity_poly.type
_entity_poly.pdbx_seq_one_letter_code
_entity_poly.pdbx_strand_id
1 'polypeptide(L)'
;MKEKDKKNIKKMKNILSDETTNGNNDFDILFLVDATANMSRYITAARDETKKISDELRRLYPQKMFQYGYIFYRDPIDVSSDQHEVIDLTDDVKSLTEKIFKINATGGGYTPKDWAGAFKLANEKISWRNGIKVIIHLADAGAHGKLFTPSDKYPKEESKLIAELEKCAEKGIKIFGYVINSEAQNSFNECSKIYRNKGGSCGVFQFETIPTDDMMMNRIDLSGYMCCDGNPTLKMIRTYSGGALALFNGGGIPYVIGEPTQMNINMNFRNNAIESIKSIMNKP
;
A
#
# COMPACT_ATOMS: atom_id res chain seq x y z
N MET A 1 9.53 -1.51 19.58
CA MET A 1 9.63 -1.87 18.14
C MET A 1 9.80 -3.37 18.05
N LYS A 2 8.82 -4.07 17.48
CA LYS A 2 8.80 -5.55 17.40
C LYS A 2 9.93 -6.03 16.48
N GLU A 3 10.42 -7.24 16.69
CA GLU A 3 11.52 -7.83 15.91
C GLU A 3 11.18 -7.94 14.40
N LYS A 4 9.89 -8.10 14.09
CA LYS A 4 9.33 -8.10 12.73
C LYS A 4 9.48 -6.73 12.05
N ASP A 5 9.30 -5.62 12.80
CA ASP A 5 9.47 -4.25 12.29
C ASP A 5 10.95 -3.99 11.98
N LYS A 6 11.87 -4.46 12.85
CA LYS A 6 13.31 -4.38 12.61
C LYS A 6 13.70 -5.18 11.36
N LYS A 7 13.09 -6.35 11.13
CA LYS A 7 13.34 -7.19 9.95
C LYS A 7 12.81 -6.53 8.67
N ASN A 8 11.65 -5.88 8.73
CA ASN A 8 11.09 -5.13 7.61
C ASN A 8 11.93 -3.89 7.28
N ILE A 9 12.36 -3.12 8.29
CA ILE A 9 13.27 -1.98 8.13
C ILE A 9 14.63 -2.43 7.57
N LYS A 10 15.16 -3.56 8.04
CA LYS A 10 16.40 -4.13 7.51
C LYS A 10 16.25 -4.62 6.06
N LYS A 11 15.09 -5.20 5.73
CA LYS A 11 14.75 -5.61 4.35
C LYS A 11 14.60 -4.39 3.43
N MET A 12 13.97 -3.31 3.91
CA MET A 12 13.92 -2.02 3.22
C MET A 12 15.32 -1.47 2.97
N LYS A 13 16.19 -1.49 3.97
CA LYS A 13 17.57 -1.01 3.84
C LYS A 13 18.39 -1.77 2.80
N ASN A 14 18.25 -3.08 2.73
CA ASN A 14 19.03 -3.92 1.78
C ASN A 14 18.58 -3.77 0.31
N ILE A 15 17.33 -3.38 0.07
CA ILE A 15 16.80 -3.18 -1.29
C ILE A 15 17.43 -1.95 -1.95
N LEU A 16 17.98 -1.07 -1.17
CA LEU A 16 18.32 0.29 -1.59
C LEU A 16 19.84 0.55 -1.71
N SER A 17 20.72 -0.46 -1.60
CA SER A 17 22.18 -0.27 -1.44
C SER A 17 22.95 0.24 -2.67
N ASP A 18 22.34 0.54 -3.82
CA ASP A 18 23.08 0.65 -5.07
C ASP A 18 23.11 1.99 -5.81
N GLU A 19 22.71 3.13 -5.23
CA GLU A 19 22.87 4.39 -5.97
C GLU A 19 23.35 5.56 -5.10
N THR A 20 24.55 6.05 -5.40
CA THR A 20 24.98 7.41 -5.10
C THR A 20 24.06 8.38 -5.84
N THR A 21 23.16 9.06 -5.15
CA THR A 21 22.30 10.10 -5.72
C THR A 21 23.19 11.26 -6.19
N ASN A 22 23.47 11.33 -7.47
CA ASN A 22 23.97 12.55 -8.12
C ASN A 22 23.04 13.70 -7.74
N GLY A 23 23.47 14.63 -6.95
CA GLY A 23 22.88 15.88 -6.47
C GLY A 23 21.48 16.34 -6.89
N ASN A 24 20.68 15.48 -7.51
CA ASN A 24 19.32 15.79 -7.93
C ASN A 24 18.37 15.69 -6.73
N ASN A 25 17.69 16.79 -6.46
CA ASN A 25 16.80 16.95 -5.32
C ASN A 25 15.36 16.51 -5.59
N ASP A 26 15.06 16.00 -6.77
CA ASP A 26 13.72 15.63 -7.20
C ASP A 26 13.31 14.25 -6.68
N PHE A 27 12.12 14.18 -6.16
CA PHE A 27 11.45 12.95 -5.74
C PHE A 27 10.05 12.86 -6.35
N ASP A 28 9.84 11.85 -7.17
CA ASP A 28 8.56 11.56 -7.80
C ASP A 28 7.93 10.34 -7.15
N ILE A 29 6.77 10.50 -6.55
CA ILE A 29 6.04 9.47 -5.82
C ILE A 29 4.72 9.21 -6.52
N LEU A 30 4.60 8.04 -7.15
CA LEU A 30 3.37 7.56 -7.76
C LEU A 30 2.72 6.52 -6.87
N PHE A 31 1.47 6.75 -6.50
CA PHE A 31 0.64 5.74 -5.87
C PHE A 31 -0.12 4.96 -6.95
N LEU A 32 0.08 3.65 -6.97
CA LEU A 32 -0.62 2.71 -7.83
C LEU A 32 -1.62 1.96 -6.96
N VAL A 33 -2.91 2.24 -7.13
CA VAL A 33 -3.95 1.81 -6.20
C VAL A 33 -5.04 1.03 -6.94
N ASP A 34 -5.30 -0.18 -6.51
CA ASP A 34 -6.49 -0.90 -6.92
C ASP A 34 -7.73 -0.08 -6.50
N ALA A 35 -8.63 0.16 -7.46
CA ALA A 35 -9.82 0.97 -7.25
C ALA A 35 -11.13 0.19 -7.35
N THR A 36 -11.09 -1.12 -7.12
CA THR A 36 -12.27 -1.95 -7.00
C THR A 36 -13.02 -1.70 -5.69
N ALA A 37 -14.25 -2.20 -5.59
CA ALA A 37 -15.17 -1.85 -4.51
C ALA A 37 -14.60 -2.08 -3.10
N ASN A 38 -13.86 -3.18 -2.90
CA ASN A 38 -13.23 -3.52 -1.62
C ASN A 38 -12.17 -2.51 -1.18
N MET A 39 -11.64 -1.71 -2.12
CA MET A 39 -10.60 -0.72 -1.88
C MET A 39 -11.14 0.66 -1.46
N SER A 40 -12.44 0.83 -1.27
CA SER A 40 -13.05 2.13 -0.95
C SER A 40 -12.41 2.82 0.27
N ARG A 41 -12.07 2.06 1.30
CA ARG A 41 -11.40 2.56 2.52
C ARG A 41 -9.98 3.07 2.25
N TYR A 42 -9.26 2.45 1.31
CA TYR A 42 -7.90 2.83 0.93
C TYR A 42 -7.89 4.06 0.02
N ILE A 43 -8.89 4.19 -0.86
CA ILE A 43 -9.11 5.42 -1.63
C ILE A 43 -9.45 6.58 -0.68
N THR A 44 -10.27 6.34 0.34
CA THR A 44 -10.53 7.32 1.41
C THR A 44 -9.24 7.72 2.13
N ALA A 45 -8.38 6.75 2.46
CA ALA A 45 -7.09 7.04 3.06
C ALA A 45 -6.19 7.88 2.13
N ALA A 46 -6.19 7.61 0.82
CA ALA A 46 -5.47 8.42 -0.16
C ALA A 46 -5.96 9.88 -0.15
N ARG A 47 -7.27 10.10 -0.09
CA ARG A 47 -7.87 11.45 0.02
C ARG A 47 -7.42 12.19 1.27
N ASP A 48 -7.51 11.51 2.41
CA ASP A 48 -7.34 12.12 3.73
C ASP A 48 -5.85 12.35 4.08
N GLU A 49 -4.97 11.49 3.58
CA GLU A 49 -3.58 11.44 4.05
C GLU A 49 -2.58 12.04 3.05
N THR A 50 -2.91 12.23 1.77
CA THR A 50 -1.98 12.76 0.76
C THR A 50 -1.36 14.09 1.20
N LYS A 51 -2.17 15.01 1.70
CA LYS A 51 -1.66 16.30 2.21
C LYS A 51 -0.74 16.12 3.41
N LYS A 52 -1.08 15.27 4.35
CA LYS A 52 -0.28 15.01 5.55
C LYS A 52 1.04 14.34 5.21
N ILE A 53 1.05 13.42 4.23
CA ILE A 53 2.27 12.81 3.69
C ILE A 53 3.18 13.89 3.11
N SER A 54 2.63 14.77 2.29
CA SER A 54 3.39 15.86 1.68
C SER A 54 3.96 16.81 2.73
N ASP A 55 3.15 17.26 3.68
CA ASP A 55 3.57 18.17 4.74
C ASP A 55 4.71 17.56 5.58
N GLU A 56 4.57 16.28 5.94
CA GLU A 56 5.58 15.56 6.72
C GLU A 56 6.88 15.35 5.95
N LEU A 57 6.84 14.95 4.68
CA LEU A 57 8.02 14.76 3.85
C LEU A 57 8.76 16.09 3.62
N ARG A 58 8.03 17.17 3.37
CA ARG A 58 8.64 18.52 3.26
C ARG A 58 9.27 18.97 4.57
N ARG A 59 8.65 18.64 5.71
CA ARG A 59 9.21 18.94 7.05
C ARG A 59 10.49 18.15 7.32
N LEU A 60 10.53 16.87 6.96
CA LEU A 60 11.68 15.99 7.16
C LEU A 60 12.84 16.31 6.21
N TYR A 61 12.53 16.71 5.00
CA TYR A 61 13.49 16.89 3.91
C TYR A 61 13.26 18.21 3.16
N PRO A 62 13.46 19.38 3.82
CA PRO A 62 13.07 20.69 3.29
C PRO A 62 13.81 21.10 2.00
N GLN A 63 14.96 20.49 1.70
CA GLN A 63 15.73 20.74 0.48
C GLN A 63 15.33 19.82 -0.69
N LYS A 64 14.39 18.90 -0.50
CA LYS A 64 13.93 17.99 -1.55
C LYS A 64 12.64 18.49 -2.20
N MET A 65 12.53 18.27 -3.50
CA MET A 65 11.36 18.67 -4.29
C MET A 65 10.49 17.45 -4.59
N PHE A 66 9.35 17.33 -3.89
CA PHE A 66 8.44 16.22 -4.04
C PHE A 66 7.33 16.53 -5.02
N GLN A 67 7.02 15.58 -5.91
CA GLN A 67 5.79 15.52 -6.68
C GLN A 67 5.07 14.20 -6.39
N TYR A 68 3.75 14.25 -6.48
CA TYR A 68 2.86 13.14 -6.17
C TYR A 68 1.88 12.92 -7.30
N GLY A 69 1.66 11.67 -7.67
CA GLY A 69 0.68 11.26 -8.67
C GLY A 69 -0.06 10.00 -8.24
N TYR A 70 -1.14 9.69 -8.94
CA TYR A 70 -1.95 8.51 -8.69
C TYR A 70 -2.36 7.83 -9.98
N ILE A 71 -2.33 6.49 -9.97
CA ILE A 71 -3.06 5.66 -10.93
C ILE A 71 -4.01 4.79 -10.12
N PHE A 72 -5.29 4.97 -10.35
CA PHE A 72 -6.35 4.12 -9.82
C PHE A 72 -6.74 3.15 -10.92
N TYR A 73 -6.52 1.86 -10.71
CA TYR A 73 -6.76 0.85 -11.73
C TYR A 73 -7.84 -0.14 -11.31
N ARG A 74 -8.47 -0.73 -12.29
CA ARG A 74 -9.52 -1.74 -12.16
C ARG A 74 -9.28 -2.86 -13.18
N ASP A 75 -10.23 -3.78 -13.29
CA ASP A 75 -10.23 -4.77 -14.34
C ASP A 75 -11.13 -4.32 -15.51
N PRO A 76 -10.67 -4.38 -16.78
CA PRO A 76 -11.49 -4.11 -17.95
C PRO A 76 -12.75 -4.96 -18.07
N ILE A 77 -12.73 -6.15 -17.45
CA ILE A 77 -13.86 -7.08 -17.47
C ILE A 77 -15.00 -6.60 -16.57
N ASP A 78 -14.67 -5.90 -15.52
CA ASP A 78 -15.64 -5.45 -14.51
C ASP A 78 -16.35 -4.14 -14.88
N VAL A 79 -15.70 -3.29 -15.68
CA VAL A 79 -16.17 -1.93 -15.96
C VAL A 79 -16.01 -1.60 -17.43
N SER A 80 -17.11 -1.31 -18.10
CA SER A 80 -17.13 -1.13 -19.55
C SER A 80 -16.55 0.19 -20.06
N SER A 81 -16.34 1.20 -19.23
CA SER A 81 -15.96 2.55 -19.69
C SER A 81 -14.75 3.17 -18.98
N ASP A 82 -14.61 3.03 -17.67
CA ASP A 82 -13.60 3.78 -16.90
C ASP A 82 -12.69 2.83 -16.12
N GLN A 83 -11.75 2.24 -16.85
CA GLN A 83 -10.89 1.20 -16.29
C GLN A 83 -9.81 1.74 -15.37
N HIS A 84 -9.26 2.90 -15.72
CA HIS A 84 -8.13 3.48 -15.02
C HIS A 84 -8.23 5.00 -15.00
N GLU A 85 -7.99 5.61 -13.85
CA GLU A 85 -7.83 7.05 -13.74
C GLU A 85 -6.37 7.38 -13.46
N VAL A 86 -5.83 8.30 -14.24
CA VAL A 86 -4.45 8.78 -14.11
C VAL A 86 -4.45 10.23 -13.64
N ILE A 87 -3.77 10.48 -12.55
CA ILE A 87 -3.46 11.82 -12.05
C ILE A 87 -1.94 11.95 -12.09
N ASP A 88 -1.44 12.72 -13.04
CA ASP A 88 -0.01 12.90 -13.25
C ASP A 88 0.67 13.59 -12.06
N LEU A 89 1.98 13.52 -12.03
CA LEU A 89 2.81 14.09 -10.96
C LEU A 89 2.62 15.60 -10.85
N THR A 90 2.43 16.06 -9.61
CA THR A 90 2.31 17.48 -9.30
C THR A 90 2.79 17.76 -7.87
N ASP A 91 3.27 18.97 -7.64
CA ASP A 91 3.56 19.53 -6.30
C ASP A 91 2.36 20.30 -5.72
N ASP A 92 1.34 20.58 -6.54
CA ASP A 92 0.06 21.15 -6.11
C ASP A 92 -0.82 20.06 -5.45
N VAL A 93 -0.55 19.84 -4.18
CA VAL A 93 -1.24 18.83 -3.36
C VAL A 93 -2.74 19.15 -3.22
N LYS A 94 -3.13 20.42 -3.27
CA LYS A 94 -4.55 20.82 -3.20
C LYS A 94 -5.30 20.32 -4.43
N SER A 95 -4.82 20.67 -5.62
CA SER A 95 -5.41 20.20 -6.87
C SER A 95 -5.40 18.66 -6.96
N LEU A 96 -4.32 18.02 -6.51
CA LEU A 96 -4.22 16.56 -6.44
C LEU A 96 -5.33 15.98 -5.57
N THR A 97 -5.53 16.49 -4.35
CA THR A 97 -6.56 16.01 -3.42
C THR A 97 -7.97 16.20 -4.00
N GLU A 98 -8.23 17.32 -4.65
CA GLU A 98 -9.52 17.60 -5.32
C GLU A 98 -9.82 16.59 -6.45
N LYS A 99 -8.79 16.15 -7.18
CA LYS A 99 -8.92 15.09 -8.20
C LYS A 99 -9.19 13.73 -7.57
N ILE A 100 -8.45 13.36 -6.52
CA ILE A 100 -8.64 12.09 -5.80
C ILE A 100 -10.07 12.02 -5.22
N PHE A 101 -10.64 13.15 -4.80
CA PHE A 101 -12.02 13.22 -4.27
C PHE A 101 -13.08 12.71 -5.27
N LYS A 102 -12.81 12.78 -6.56
CA LYS A 102 -13.72 12.35 -7.62
C LYS A 102 -13.64 10.85 -7.92
N ILE A 103 -12.62 10.18 -7.40
CA ILE A 103 -12.40 8.76 -7.62
C ILE A 103 -13.39 7.94 -6.77
N ASN A 104 -14.05 6.99 -7.39
CA ASN A 104 -14.96 6.06 -6.72
C ASN A 104 -14.42 4.64 -6.80
N ALA A 105 -14.57 3.88 -5.73
CA ALA A 105 -14.32 2.44 -5.75
C ALA A 105 -15.47 1.76 -6.47
N THR A 106 -15.20 1.10 -7.60
CA THR A 106 -16.23 0.43 -8.42
C THR A 106 -15.68 -0.83 -9.08
N GLY A 107 -16.55 -1.79 -9.39
CA GLY A 107 -16.16 -3.07 -10.00
C GLY A 107 -15.62 -4.06 -8.95
N GLY A 108 -14.96 -5.12 -9.39
CA GLY A 108 -14.36 -6.13 -8.52
C GLY A 108 -15.03 -7.50 -8.56
N GLY A 109 -15.84 -7.77 -9.58
CA GLY A 109 -16.53 -9.06 -9.76
C GLY A 109 -15.58 -10.23 -10.12
N TYR A 110 -14.37 -9.94 -10.58
CA TYR A 110 -13.33 -10.90 -10.91
C TYR A 110 -12.04 -10.65 -10.13
N THR A 111 -11.40 -11.72 -9.62
CA THR A 111 -10.32 -11.60 -8.64
C THR A 111 -9.01 -11.02 -9.19
N PRO A 112 -8.40 -11.50 -10.32
CA PRO A 112 -7.24 -10.83 -10.89
C PRO A 112 -7.59 -9.44 -11.41
N LYS A 113 -6.60 -8.52 -11.35
CA LYS A 113 -6.73 -7.13 -11.76
C LYS A 113 -5.70 -6.76 -12.81
N ASP A 114 -5.97 -5.68 -13.54
CA ASP A 114 -5.10 -5.21 -14.64
C ASP A 114 -3.84 -4.47 -14.12
N TRP A 115 -2.95 -5.21 -13.47
CA TRP A 115 -1.65 -4.66 -13.11
C TRP A 115 -0.82 -4.29 -14.34
N ALA A 116 -0.96 -5.06 -15.44
CA ALA A 116 -0.23 -4.79 -16.69
C ALA A 116 -0.59 -3.42 -17.25
N GLY A 117 -1.89 -3.10 -17.35
CA GLY A 117 -2.36 -1.79 -17.77
C GLY A 117 -1.94 -0.67 -16.82
N ALA A 118 -2.00 -0.92 -15.50
CA ALA A 118 -1.56 0.05 -14.51
C ALA A 118 -0.07 0.40 -14.64
N PHE A 119 0.82 -0.59 -14.76
CA PHE A 119 2.25 -0.37 -14.98
C PHE A 119 2.55 0.23 -16.34
N LYS A 120 1.78 -0.11 -17.38
CA LYS A 120 1.88 0.53 -18.70
C LYS A 120 1.59 2.02 -18.59
N LEU A 121 0.53 2.41 -17.90
CA LEU A 121 0.21 3.81 -17.66
C LEU A 121 1.30 4.53 -16.86
N ALA A 122 1.86 3.88 -15.84
CA ALA A 122 3.01 4.42 -15.11
C ALA A 122 4.22 4.66 -16.00
N ASN A 123 4.43 3.81 -17.02
CA ASN A 123 5.50 3.98 -17.99
C ASN A 123 5.22 5.04 -19.06
N GLU A 124 3.98 5.18 -19.51
CA GLU A 124 3.64 5.97 -20.71
C GLU A 124 2.99 7.32 -20.42
N LYS A 125 2.29 7.46 -19.27
CA LYS A 125 1.45 8.63 -18.96
C LYS A 125 1.97 9.50 -17.84
N ILE A 126 2.91 8.99 -17.05
CA ILE A 126 3.46 9.74 -15.90
C ILE A 126 4.70 10.53 -16.37
N SER A 127 4.69 11.83 -16.07
CA SER A 127 5.74 12.78 -16.43
C SER A 127 6.91 12.72 -15.43
N TRP A 128 7.59 11.57 -15.37
CA TRP A 128 8.72 11.36 -14.48
C TRP A 128 9.85 12.35 -14.72
N ARG A 129 10.30 13.02 -13.66
CA ARG A 129 11.49 13.88 -13.72
C ARG A 129 12.78 13.04 -13.66
N ASN A 130 13.91 13.71 -13.89
CA ASN A 130 15.22 13.08 -13.81
C ASN A 130 15.72 13.04 -12.35
N GLY A 131 14.98 12.38 -11.47
CA GLY A 131 15.27 12.25 -10.06
C GLY A 131 14.97 10.84 -9.54
N ILE A 132 14.77 10.73 -8.25
CA ILE A 132 14.36 9.47 -7.62
C ILE A 132 12.87 9.23 -7.92
N LYS A 133 12.59 8.09 -8.53
CA LYS A 133 11.25 7.67 -8.95
C LYS A 133 10.79 6.52 -8.08
N VAL A 134 9.60 6.65 -7.51
CA VAL A 134 9.05 5.67 -6.57
C VAL A 134 7.62 5.33 -6.95
N ILE A 135 7.31 4.04 -7.03
CA ILE A 135 5.93 3.53 -7.06
C ILE A 135 5.62 2.92 -5.71
N ILE A 136 4.51 3.34 -5.10
CA ILE A 136 3.89 2.74 -3.92
C ILE A 136 2.62 2.04 -4.41
N HIS A 137 2.68 0.71 -4.52
CA HIS A 137 1.61 -0.11 -5.09
C HIS A 137 0.80 -0.78 -3.98
N LEU A 138 -0.51 -0.52 -3.94
CA LEU A 138 -1.45 -1.10 -2.99
C LEU A 138 -2.48 -1.95 -3.73
N ALA A 139 -2.61 -3.22 -3.33
CA ALA A 139 -3.59 -4.13 -3.92
C ALA A 139 -4.12 -5.16 -2.90
N ASP A 140 -5.41 -5.50 -3.03
CA ASP A 140 -6.05 -6.60 -2.31
C ASP A 140 -6.19 -7.85 -3.18
N ALA A 141 -6.07 -7.74 -4.50
CA ALA A 141 -6.18 -8.83 -5.47
C ALA A 141 -4.93 -8.93 -6.36
N GLY A 142 -4.65 -10.14 -6.87
CA GLY A 142 -3.49 -10.43 -7.70
C GLY A 142 -3.61 -9.93 -9.14
N ALA A 143 -2.52 -10.04 -9.89
CA ALA A 143 -2.44 -9.73 -11.32
C ALA A 143 -2.98 -10.86 -12.19
N HIS A 144 -3.42 -10.52 -13.40
CA HIS A 144 -3.67 -11.50 -14.46
C HIS A 144 -2.40 -12.24 -14.88
N GLY A 145 -2.59 -13.48 -15.31
CA GLY A 145 -1.55 -14.42 -15.71
C GLY A 145 -1.36 -15.55 -14.70
N LYS A 146 -1.18 -16.79 -15.20
CA LYS A 146 -1.09 -17.99 -14.37
C LYS A 146 0.09 -18.00 -13.41
N LEU A 147 1.17 -17.32 -13.76
CA LEU A 147 2.32 -17.14 -12.87
C LEU A 147 1.95 -16.34 -11.62
N PHE A 148 1.11 -15.33 -11.78
CA PHE A 148 0.70 -14.39 -10.73
C PHE A 148 -0.52 -14.90 -9.97
N THR A 149 -1.52 -15.40 -10.72
CA THR A 149 -2.76 -15.97 -10.20
C THR A 149 -3.01 -17.31 -10.89
N PRO A 150 -2.69 -18.45 -10.24
CA PRO A 150 -2.73 -19.79 -10.89
C PRO A 150 -4.08 -20.17 -11.49
N SER A 151 -5.19 -19.66 -10.94
CA SER A 151 -6.56 -19.90 -11.41
C SER A 151 -6.98 -18.97 -12.54
N ASP A 152 -6.15 -18.03 -12.97
CA ASP A 152 -6.51 -17.04 -13.98
C ASP A 152 -6.77 -17.64 -15.35
N LYS A 153 -7.74 -17.05 -16.06
CA LYS A 153 -8.19 -17.45 -17.41
C LYS A 153 -7.52 -16.66 -18.53
N TYR A 154 -6.70 -15.64 -18.20
CA TYR A 154 -6.10 -14.72 -19.17
C TYR A 154 -4.55 -14.78 -19.17
N PRO A 155 -3.96 -15.93 -19.60
CA PRO A 155 -2.51 -16.12 -19.49
C PRO A 155 -1.68 -15.14 -20.36
N LYS A 156 -2.29 -14.53 -21.37
CA LYS A 156 -1.58 -13.55 -22.23
C LYS A 156 -1.20 -12.25 -21.50
N GLU A 157 -1.87 -11.92 -20.41
CA GLU A 157 -1.57 -10.72 -19.62
C GLU A 157 -0.25 -10.84 -18.85
N GLU A 158 0.19 -12.08 -18.58
CA GLU A 158 1.46 -12.36 -17.92
C GLU A 158 2.67 -11.72 -18.62
N SER A 159 2.80 -11.95 -19.92
CA SER A 159 3.92 -11.38 -20.71
C SER A 159 3.87 -9.86 -20.79
N LYS A 160 2.68 -9.27 -20.79
CA LYS A 160 2.50 -7.82 -20.78
C LYS A 160 3.02 -7.21 -19.48
N LEU A 161 2.61 -7.78 -18.33
CA LEU A 161 3.09 -7.28 -17.03
C LEU A 161 4.60 -7.41 -16.89
N ILE A 162 5.18 -8.53 -17.32
CA ILE A 162 6.64 -8.72 -17.30
C ILE A 162 7.35 -7.62 -18.12
N ALA A 163 6.86 -7.33 -19.33
CA ALA A 163 7.44 -6.28 -20.18
C ALA A 163 7.34 -4.89 -19.55
N GLU A 164 6.23 -4.57 -18.88
CA GLU A 164 6.08 -3.28 -18.20
C GLU A 164 6.97 -3.14 -16.96
N LEU A 165 7.16 -4.22 -16.22
CA LEU A 165 8.12 -4.25 -15.09
C LEU A 165 9.56 -4.04 -15.58
N GLU A 166 9.93 -4.63 -16.72
CA GLU A 166 11.24 -4.41 -17.35
C GLU A 166 11.47 -2.94 -17.70
N LYS A 167 10.51 -2.28 -18.34
CA LYS A 167 10.56 -0.84 -18.63
C LYS A 167 10.69 0.02 -17.37
N CYS A 168 10.00 -0.36 -16.28
CA CYS A 168 10.15 0.32 -14.99
C CYS A 168 11.58 0.17 -14.43
N ALA A 169 12.19 -1.02 -14.58
CA ALA A 169 13.55 -1.27 -14.13
C ALA A 169 14.55 -0.43 -14.94
N GLU A 170 14.40 -0.37 -16.28
CA GLU A 170 15.21 0.48 -17.17
C GLU A 170 15.13 1.96 -16.79
N LYS A 171 14.00 2.42 -16.30
CA LYS A 171 13.80 3.80 -15.82
C LYS A 171 14.32 4.05 -14.40
N GLY A 172 14.86 3.02 -13.73
CA GLY A 172 15.33 3.11 -12.34
C GLY A 172 14.23 3.38 -11.32
N ILE A 173 12.99 3.01 -11.59
CA ILE A 173 11.86 3.23 -10.67
C ILE A 173 12.01 2.27 -9.49
N LYS A 174 11.82 2.73 -8.26
CA LYS A 174 11.79 1.88 -7.06
C LYS A 174 10.35 1.49 -6.74
N ILE A 175 10.09 0.20 -6.51
CA ILE A 175 8.72 -0.29 -6.28
C ILE A 175 8.57 -0.81 -4.84
N PHE A 176 7.60 -0.28 -4.12
CA PHE A 176 7.16 -0.75 -2.80
C PHE A 176 5.74 -1.30 -2.91
N GLY A 177 5.62 -2.63 -2.85
CA GLY A 177 4.34 -3.32 -2.89
C GLY A 177 3.77 -3.53 -1.50
N TYR A 178 2.53 -3.13 -1.28
CA TYR A 178 1.80 -3.31 -0.04
C TYR A 178 0.63 -4.25 -0.24
N VAL A 179 0.75 -5.44 0.31
CA VAL A 179 -0.24 -6.51 0.24
C VAL A 179 -1.34 -6.22 1.25
N ILE A 180 -2.55 -5.98 0.79
CA ILE A 180 -3.72 -5.74 1.64
C ILE A 180 -4.38 -7.06 1.99
N ASN A 181 -4.53 -7.96 0.99
CA ASN A 181 -5.12 -9.28 1.14
C ASN A 181 -4.15 -10.36 0.67
N SER A 182 -4.22 -11.54 1.26
CA SER A 182 -3.40 -12.71 0.88
C SER A 182 -3.54 -13.11 -0.59
N GLU A 183 -4.64 -12.78 -1.24
CA GLU A 183 -4.85 -13.05 -2.68
C GLU A 183 -3.84 -12.31 -3.57
N ALA A 184 -3.38 -11.12 -3.18
CA ALA A 184 -2.36 -10.37 -3.90
C ALA A 184 -0.92 -10.86 -3.63
N GLN A 185 -0.71 -11.67 -2.58
CA GLN A 185 0.64 -12.00 -2.09
C GLN A 185 1.50 -12.70 -3.14
N ASN A 186 0.94 -13.68 -3.86
CA ASN A 186 1.70 -14.41 -4.89
C ASN A 186 2.13 -13.48 -6.02
N SER A 187 1.24 -12.62 -6.48
CA SER A 187 1.52 -11.65 -7.55
C SER A 187 2.63 -10.69 -7.15
N PHE A 188 2.59 -10.12 -5.94
CA PHE A 188 3.67 -9.27 -5.44
C PHE A 188 5.01 -9.99 -5.33
N ASN A 189 5.00 -11.25 -4.88
CA ASN A 189 6.23 -12.05 -4.77
C ASN A 189 6.84 -12.34 -6.13
N GLU A 190 6.05 -12.78 -7.11
CA GLU A 190 6.53 -13.09 -8.46
C GLU A 190 6.98 -11.81 -9.19
N CYS A 191 6.19 -10.73 -9.14
CA CYS A 191 6.62 -9.42 -9.67
C CYS A 191 7.96 -8.97 -9.06
N SER A 192 8.13 -9.14 -7.76
CA SER A 192 9.38 -8.78 -7.06
C SER A 192 10.58 -9.60 -7.53
N LYS A 193 10.41 -10.90 -7.78
CA LYS A 193 11.47 -11.75 -8.33
C LYS A 193 11.85 -11.31 -9.76
N ILE A 194 10.85 -11.15 -10.62
CA ILE A 194 11.05 -10.73 -12.02
C ILE A 194 11.75 -9.37 -12.03
N TYR A 195 11.25 -8.41 -11.28
CA TYR A 195 11.75 -7.05 -11.24
C TYR A 195 13.22 -6.98 -10.81
N ARG A 196 13.61 -7.74 -9.77
CA ARG A 196 15.01 -7.83 -9.33
C ARG A 196 15.90 -8.49 -10.36
N ASN A 197 15.41 -9.51 -11.05
CA ASN A 197 16.17 -10.18 -12.12
C ASN A 197 16.43 -9.24 -13.31
N LYS A 198 15.64 -8.18 -13.45
CA LYS A 198 15.82 -7.10 -14.44
C LYS A 198 16.63 -5.92 -13.89
N GLY A 199 17.26 -6.07 -12.72
CA GLY A 199 18.05 -5.00 -12.09
C GLY A 199 17.22 -3.98 -11.29
N GLY A 200 15.92 -4.17 -11.18
CA GLY A 200 15.03 -3.26 -10.47
C GLY A 200 15.14 -3.38 -8.94
N SER A 201 14.92 -2.28 -8.25
CA SER A 201 14.90 -2.19 -6.78
C SER A 201 13.48 -2.23 -6.25
N CYS A 202 13.12 -3.26 -5.47
CA CYS A 202 11.77 -3.40 -4.94
C CYS A 202 11.68 -4.07 -3.57
N GLY A 203 10.57 -3.82 -2.87
CA GLY A 203 10.18 -4.46 -1.61
C GLY A 203 8.71 -4.83 -1.60
N VAL A 204 8.38 -5.92 -0.89
CA VAL A 204 7.01 -6.37 -0.66
C VAL A 204 6.76 -6.43 0.83
N PHE A 205 5.68 -5.80 1.28
CA PHE A 205 5.31 -5.62 2.68
C PHE A 205 3.83 -5.92 2.86
N GLN A 206 3.47 -6.36 4.07
CA GLN A 206 2.06 -6.42 4.45
C GLN A 206 1.58 -5.02 4.77
N PHE A 207 0.40 -4.67 4.29
CA PHE A 207 -0.31 -3.48 4.74
C PHE A 207 -0.87 -3.79 6.14
N GLU A 208 0.02 -3.80 7.13
CA GLU A 208 -0.38 -4.11 8.50
C GLU A 208 -1.15 -2.93 9.09
N THR A 209 -2.28 -3.22 9.68
CA THR A 209 -2.90 -2.34 10.66
C THR A 209 -2.09 -2.43 11.94
N ILE A 210 -1.11 -1.54 12.10
CA ILE A 210 -0.35 -1.46 13.35
C ILE A 210 -1.34 -1.04 14.44
N PRO A 211 -1.52 -1.82 15.52
CA PRO A 211 -2.20 -1.32 16.69
C PRO A 211 -1.38 -0.12 17.19
N THR A 212 -1.93 1.08 17.10
CA THR A 212 -1.28 2.25 17.68
C THR A 212 -1.34 2.17 19.19
N ASP A 213 -0.40 2.80 19.90
CA ASP A 213 -0.48 2.95 21.36
C ASP A 213 -1.81 3.58 21.79
N ASP A 214 -2.45 4.39 20.94
CA ASP A 214 -3.79 4.92 21.15
C ASP A 214 -4.89 3.83 21.15
N MET A 215 -4.72 2.73 20.40
CA MET A 215 -5.59 1.55 20.55
C MET A 215 -5.37 0.83 21.89
N MET A 216 -4.15 0.93 22.44
CA MET A 216 -3.85 0.46 23.79
C MET A 216 -4.43 1.38 24.87
N MET A 217 -4.65 2.67 24.57
CA MET A 217 -5.15 3.67 25.51
C MET A 217 -6.68 3.71 25.60
N ASN A 218 -7.42 3.26 24.60
CA ASN A 218 -8.84 2.95 24.74
C ASN A 218 -8.99 1.63 25.52
N ARG A 219 -8.52 1.63 26.77
CA ARG A 219 -8.85 0.61 27.74
C ARG A 219 -10.36 0.62 27.87
N ILE A 220 -11.00 -0.38 27.30
CA ILE A 220 -12.38 -0.70 27.65
C ILE A 220 -12.33 -0.94 29.16
N ASP A 221 -12.97 -0.08 29.92
CA ASP A 221 -13.14 -0.29 31.37
C ASP A 221 -14.04 -1.51 31.55
N LEU A 222 -13.40 -2.65 31.79
CA LEU A 222 -14.07 -3.93 32.06
C LEU A 222 -14.29 -4.18 33.53
N SER A 223 -14.14 -3.17 34.41
CA SER A 223 -14.33 -3.32 35.84
C SER A 223 -15.73 -3.80 36.23
N GLY A 224 -16.70 -3.74 35.30
CA GLY A 224 -18.07 -4.26 35.49
C GLY A 224 -18.28 -5.72 35.03
N TYR A 225 -17.28 -6.39 34.45
CA TYR A 225 -17.44 -7.76 33.96
C TYR A 225 -16.62 -8.76 34.80
N MET A 226 -17.13 -9.15 35.93
CA MET A 226 -16.60 -10.27 36.70
C MET A 226 -17.16 -11.59 36.16
N CYS A 227 -16.26 -12.51 35.78
CA CYS A 227 -16.63 -13.89 35.47
C CYS A 227 -16.79 -14.68 36.76
N CYS A 228 -17.96 -15.28 36.99
CA CYS A 228 -18.32 -15.98 38.21
C CYS A 228 -17.65 -17.35 38.43
N ASP A 229 -16.85 -17.88 37.48
CA ASP A 229 -16.55 -19.31 37.47
C ASP A 229 -15.06 -19.69 37.41
N GLY A 230 -14.15 -18.80 37.70
CA GLY A 230 -12.74 -19.14 38.00
C GLY A 230 -11.96 -19.96 36.94
N ASN A 231 -12.50 -20.17 35.73
CA ASN A 231 -11.88 -21.00 34.71
C ASN A 231 -11.31 -20.14 33.57
N PRO A 232 -10.02 -20.28 33.19
CA PRO A 232 -9.37 -19.46 32.17
C PRO A 232 -9.74 -19.92 30.77
N THR A 233 -11.01 -19.96 30.43
CA THR A 233 -11.46 -20.23 29.07
C THR A 233 -11.60 -18.93 28.32
N LEU A 234 -11.10 -18.90 27.07
CA LEU A 234 -11.31 -17.80 26.13
C LEU A 234 -12.79 -17.40 26.13
N LYS A 235 -13.11 -16.21 26.62
CA LYS A 235 -14.47 -15.66 26.52
C LYS A 235 -14.54 -14.65 25.41
N MET A 236 -15.47 -14.87 24.50
CA MET A 236 -15.80 -14.01 23.40
C MET A 236 -16.77 -12.93 23.88
N ILE A 237 -16.36 -11.70 23.91
CA ILE A 237 -17.22 -10.57 24.24
C ILE A 237 -17.59 -9.83 22.95
N ARG A 238 -18.87 -9.81 22.66
CA ARG A 238 -19.43 -9.06 21.55
C ARG A 238 -19.55 -7.61 21.97
N THR A 239 -18.84 -6.72 21.31
CA THR A 239 -18.89 -5.31 21.65
C THR A 239 -19.02 -4.39 20.46
N TYR A 240 -19.80 -3.39 20.65
CA TYR A 240 -19.89 -2.07 20.06
C TYR A 240 -20.07 -1.91 18.54
N SER A 241 -20.76 -0.85 18.22
CA SER A 241 -21.08 -0.30 16.90
C SER A 241 -19.85 -0.26 15.97
N GLY A 242 -19.61 -1.34 15.24
CA GLY A 242 -18.47 -1.46 14.34
C GLY A 242 -17.94 -2.87 14.15
N GLY A 243 -18.49 -3.88 14.82
CA GLY A 243 -18.19 -5.29 14.54
C GLY A 243 -16.88 -5.83 15.11
N ALA A 244 -16.18 -5.11 15.96
CA ALA A 244 -14.95 -5.58 16.59
C ALA A 244 -15.21 -6.69 17.61
N LEU A 245 -14.38 -7.75 17.58
CA LEU A 245 -14.39 -8.86 18.52
C LEU A 245 -13.15 -8.80 19.40
N ALA A 246 -13.32 -8.76 20.72
CA ALA A 246 -12.20 -8.84 21.65
C ALA A 246 -12.06 -10.26 22.20
N LEU A 247 -10.87 -10.84 22.14
CA LEU A 247 -10.53 -12.13 22.74
C LEU A 247 -9.67 -11.90 23.97
N PHE A 248 -10.03 -12.53 25.10
CA PHE A 248 -9.27 -12.50 26.35
C PHE A 248 -8.65 -13.87 26.61
N ASN A 249 -7.37 -13.88 26.96
CA ASN A 249 -6.71 -15.05 27.51
C ASN A 249 -6.34 -14.73 28.98
N GLY A 250 -6.69 -15.62 29.90
CA GLY A 250 -6.67 -15.41 31.35
C GLY A 250 -5.45 -14.62 31.86
N GLY A 251 -5.68 -13.35 32.21
CA GLY A 251 -4.68 -12.43 32.78
C GLY A 251 -3.92 -11.55 31.79
N GLY A 252 -4.20 -11.63 30.49
CA GLY A 252 -3.53 -10.86 29.44
C GLY A 252 -4.33 -9.67 28.92
N ILE A 253 -3.66 -8.81 28.19
CA ILE A 253 -4.25 -7.66 27.48
C ILE A 253 -5.21 -8.17 26.41
N PRO A 254 -6.43 -7.60 26.27
CA PRO A 254 -7.38 -8.02 25.25
C PRO A 254 -6.84 -7.78 23.84
N TYR A 255 -6.94 -8.78 22.98
CA TYR A 255 -6.71 -8.62 21.54
C TYR A 255 -8.03 -8.26 20.88
N VAL A 256 -8.10 -7.08 20.29
CA VAL A 256 -9.22 -6.70 19.43
C VAL A 256 -9.00 -7.32 18.07
N ILE A 257 -9.82 -8.29 17.70
CA ILE A 257 -9.89 -8.82 16.33
C ILE A 257 -11.11 -8.19 15.70
N GLY A 258 -10.90 -7.18 14.88
CA GLY A 258 -11.94 -6.53 14.11
C GLY A 258 -11.37 -6.05 12.79
N GLU A 259 -12.25 -5.74 11.85
CA GLU A 259 -11.82 -5.01 10.67
C GLU A 259 -11.16 -3.69 11.09
N PRO A 260 -10.05 -3.31 10.45
CA PRO A 260 -9.36 -2.08 10.76
C PRO A 260 -10.32 -0.89 10.61
N THR A 261 -10.31 0.02 11.58
CA THR A 261 -11.06 1.27 11.47
C THR A 261 -10.50 2.14 10.34
N GLN A 262 -11.31 3.07 9.82
CA GLN A 262 -10.82 4.00 8.80
C GLN A 262 -9.61 4.79 9.31
N MET A 263 -9.57 5.15 10.59
CA MET A 263 -8.43 5.85 11.21
C MET A 263 -7.15 5.02 11.12
N ASN A 264 -7.22 3.71 11.36
CA ASN A 264 -6.06 2.82 11.27
C ASN A 264 -5.57 2.69 9.83
N ILE A 265 -6.48 2.56 8.89
CA ILE A 265 -6.13 2.50 7.46
C ILE A 265 -5.44 3.82 7.05
N ASN A 266 -5.98 4.96 7.44
CA ASN A 266 -5.40 6.28 7.17
C ASN A 266 -3.98 6.40 7.74
N MET A 267 -3.78 6.04 9.01
CA MET A 267 -2.46 6.08 9.65
C MET A 267 -1.46 5.16 8.96
N ASN A 268 -1.86 3.94 8.62
CA ASN A 268 -0.97 2.99 7.95
C ASN A 268 -0.64 3.43 6.53
N PHE A 269 -1.59 3.95 5.79
CA PHE A 269 -1.36 4.52 4.46
C PHE A 269 -0.28 5.60 4.54
N ARG A 270 -0.43 6.56 5.46
CA ARG A 270 0.55 7.61 5.69
C ARG A 270 1.92 7.06 6.10
N ASN A 271 1.96 6.22 7.12
CA ASN A 271 3.21 5.69 7.66
C ASN A 271 3.97 4.85 6.62
N ASN A 272 3.27 4.00 5.88
CA ASN A 272 3.87 3.19 4.82
C ASN A 272 4.50 4.06 3.73
N ALA A 273 3.82 5.13 3.32
CA ALA A 273 4.36 6.06 2.34
C ALA A 273 5.61 6.78 2.87
N ILE A 274 5.55 7.33 4.09
CA ILE A 274 6.67 8.04 4.71
C ILE A 274 7.86 7.10 4.93
N GLU A 275 7.66 5.90 5.48
CA GLU A 275 8.74 4.94 5.71
C GLU A 275 9.38 4.43 4.41
N SER A 276 8.60 4.26 3.33
CA SER A 276 9.15 3.97 2.01
C SER A 276 10.16 5.04 1.57
N ILE A 277 9.80 6.31 1.72
CA ILE A 277 10.69 7.42 1.35
C ILE A 277 11.88 7.55 2.31
N LYS A 278 11.66 7.46 3.63
CA LYS A 278 12.76 7.45 4.62
C LYS A 278 13.77 6.34 4.34
N SER A 279 13.32 5.17 3.90
CA SER A 279 14.20 4.06 3.58
C SER A 279 15.13 4.36 2.41
N ILE A 280 14.75 5.25 1.49
CA ILE A 280 15.59 5.75 0.40
C ILE A 280 16.54 6.85 0.89
N MET A 281 16.03 7.76 1.73
CA MET A 281 16.75 8.97 2.15
C MET A 281 17.83 8.72 3.21
N ASN A 282 17.62 7.74 4.09
CA ASN A 282 18.49 7.47 5.24
C ASN A 282 19.58 6.45 4.91
N LYS A 283 20.06 6.39 3.66
CA LYS A 283 21.22 5.62 3.30
C LYS A 283 22.50 6.38 3.67
N PRO A 284 23.50 5.66 4.23
CA PRO A 284 24.83 6.21 4.42
C PRO A 284 25.49 6.50 3.06
#